data_377d22649a4f5de123d3e26eac4a1073
#
_entry.id   377d22649a4f5de123d3e26eac4a1073
#
_cell.length_a   1.000
_cell.length_b   1.000
_cell.length_c   1.000
_cell.angle_alpha   90.00
_cell.angle_beta   90.00
_cell.angle_gamma   90.00
#
_symmetry.space_group_name_H-M   'P 1'
#
loop_
_entity.id
_entity.type
_entity.pdbx_description
1 polymer ?
#
loop_
_entity_poly.entity_id
_entity_poly.type
_entity_poly.pdbx_seq_one_letter_code
_entity_poly.pdbx_strand_id
1 'polypeptide(L)'
;MNQIKIDPERVISDIDRNIFGGYLENKVYGGIYYPDSPQADKEGLRGEVRTALEQMRMPNIRWPGGNLASGYRWIDGVGPKEDRPVRHDLAWNAQISNQFGTNEFTQFCRKMNIEPYFCANCGDGDIREAADWVEYCNGTGDSALVKLRRKHGFDAPHKVKYWGIGNEVDGPWQIGYKTPQEYARSVTEFSKVMKWVDPTIKLVAAAVSIWEDYPFPDFTGIKTEWVERTQLILEQAGTNIDYMALHRYAHLDNSAPFETFMAFAEDFNQHLSAYEGLIQAVSLERGIRHPINIAIDEWAVMRMPNREDRVIINYLEDALVVALHLNAFIRHARSVRLANFTSMMTAIGINYPRLARLDKPVMLNTIFYPFELYSRTCGQLSLDVFCSGDTFSGTYLGRTYNGICTLDVTATLDESRKQLVVFVVNQSKDNAMETGISLTVGEFTGEIKASVINGPDIKAENTEAAPNRVSLKDTKVKAAGKSFNYTFEPHSVTALICDIS
;
A
#
# COMPACT_ATOMS: atom_id res chain seq x y z
N MET A 1 1.67 -10.60 -33.14
CA MET A 1 1.37 -11.63 -32.13
C MET A 1 2.11 -11.24 -30.86
N ASN A 2 1.39 -11.07 -29.76
CA ASN A 2 1.98 -10.72 -28.48
C ASN A 2 2.84 -11.86 -27.95
N GLN A 3 3.95 -11.53 -27.30
CA GLN A 3 4.88 -12.52 -26.72
C GLN A 3 5.30 -12.14 -25.32
N ILE A 4 5.28 -13.12 -24.43
CA ILE A 4 5.86 -13.06 -23.08
C ILE A 4 6.96 -14.11 -23.02
N LYS A 5 8.20 -13.66 -22.72
CA LYS A 5 9.36 -14.54 -22.53
C LYS A 5 9.86 -14.41 -21.12
N ILE A 6 10.01 -15.51 -20.44
CA ILE A 6 10.40 -15.58 -19.03
C ILE A 6 11.66 -16.43 -18.91
N ASP A 7 12.62 -15.88 -18.23
CA ASP A 7 13.82 -16.58 -17.84
C ASP A 7 13.82 -16.80 -16.31
N PRO A 8 13.56 -18.01 -15.82
CA PRO A 8 13.55 -18.30 -14.39
C PRO A 8 14.90 -18.08 -13.68
N GLU A 9 16.00 -17.95 -14.44
CA GLU A 9 17.32 -17.65 -13.90
C GLU A 9 17.58 -16.15 -13.73
N ARG A 10 16.79 -15.28 -14.40
CA ARG A 10 16.93 -13.83 -14.33
C ARG A 10 16.12 -13.24 -13.16
N VAL A 11 16.59 -13.50 -11.96
CA VAL A 11 15.98 -12.95 -10.74
C VAL A 11 16.38 -11.47 -10.56
N ILE A 12 15.39 -10.60 -10.40
CA ILE A 12 15.58 -9.18 -10.06
C ILE A 12 15.99 -9.05 -8.60
N SER A 13 15.16 -9.60 -7.70
CA SER A 13 15.36 -9.61 -6.25
C SER A 13 14.38 -10.58 -5.56
N ASP A 14 14.58 -10.82 -4.28
CA ASP A 14 13.55 -11.32 -3.39
C ASP A 14 12.45 -10.25 -3.22
N ILE A 15 11.22 -10.69 -3.05
CA ILE A 15 10.04 -9.84 -2.81
C ILE A 15 9.80 -9.79 -1.31
N ASP A 16 9.85 -8.60 -0.72
CA ASP A 16 9.41 -8.42 0.66
C ASP A 16 7.88 -8.48 0.71
N ARG A 17 7.34 -9.41 1.51
CA ARG A 17 5.88 -9.55 1.66
C ARG A 17 5.22 -8.27 2.18
N ASN A 18 5.97 -7.38 2.83
CA ASN A 18 5.46 -6.11 3.33
C ASN A 18 4.93 -5.16 2.24
N ILE A 19 5.16 -5.43 0.95
CA ILE A 19 4.49 -4.71 -0.15
C ILE A 19 2.96 -4.95 -0.21
N PHE A 20 2.44 -5.93 0.52
CA PHE A 20 1.01 -6.21 0.64
C PHE A 20 0.41 -5.70 1.95
N GLY A 21 0.99 -4.68 2.55
CA GLY A 21 0.48 -4.06 3.76
C GLY A 21 -0.81 -3.28 3.56
N GLY A 22 -1.50 -3.01 4.65
CA GLY A 22 -2.70 -2.19 4.71
C GLY A 22 -2.49 -0.90 5.46
N TYR A 23 -3.49 -0.02 5.38
CA TYR A 23 -3.53 1.24 6.08
C TYR A 23 -4.84 1.37 6.84
N LEU A 24 -4.75 1.82 8.08
CA LEU A 24 -5.88 1.97 8.95
C LEU A 24 -5.86 3.35 9.60
N GLU A 25 -6.89 4.13 9.36
CA GLU A 25 -7.12 5.40 10.04
C GLU A 25 -8.23 5.28 11.08
N ASN A 26 -8.08 6.02 12.17
CA ASN A 26 -9.02 5.97 13.27
C ASN A 26 -10.34 6.69 12.87
N LYS A 27 -11.42 5.93 12.70
CA LYS A 27 -12.82 6.35 12.57
C LYS A 27 -13.24 7.17 11.31
N VAL A 28 -12.47 8.12 10.79
CA VAL A 28 -12.98 9.05 9.76
C VAL A 28 -13.08 8.40 8.37
N TYR A 29 -12.13 7.57 8.00
CA TYR A 29 -12.07 6.87 6.72
C TYR A 29 -12.14 5.34 6.86
N GLY A 30 -12.89 4.84 7.84
CA GLY A 30 -13.13 3.43 7.99
C GLY A 30 -12.16 2.71 8.90
N GLY A 31 -12.07 3.15 10.15
CA GLY A 31 -11.51 2.32 11.20
C GLY A 31 -12.24 0.97 11.31
N ILE A 32 -11.61 0.01 11.96
CA ILE A 32 -12.19 -1.33 12.18
C ILE A 32 -13.00 -1.43 13.47
N TYR A 33 -12.97 -0.40 14.30
CA TYR A 33 -13.60 -0.38 15.61
C TYR A 33 -15.01 0.25 15.54
N TYR A 34 -16.04 -0.58 15.63
CA TYR A 34 -17.46 -0.20 15.55
C TYR A 34 -18.24 -0.87 16.68
N PRO A 35 -18.04 -0.47 17.96
CA PRO A 35 -18.67 -1.13 19.10
C PRO A 35 -20.20 -1.09 19.07
N ASP A 36 -20.76 -0.09 18.41
CA ASP A 36 -22.23 0.08 18.30
C ASP A 36 -22.83 -0.70 17.12
N SER A 37 -22.01 -1.40 16.33
CA SER A 37 -22.53 -2.26 15.25
C SER A 37 -23.21 -3.50 15.83
N PRO A 38 -24.41 -3.89 15.36
CA PRO A 38 -25.04 -5.14 15.78
C PRO A 38 -24.25 -6.40 15.40
N GLN A 39 -23.25 -6.25 14.53
CA GLN A 39 -22.34 -7.32 14.10
C GLN A 39 -20.97 -7.25 14.79
N ALA A 40 -20.79 -6.32 15.73
CA ALA A 40 -19.56 -6.21 16.50
C ALA A 40 -19.41 -7.37 17.50
N ASP A 41 -18.19 -7.89 17.60
CA ASP A 41 -17.82 -8.80 18.69
C ASP A 41 -17.59 -8.02 20.00
N LYS A 42 -17.24 -8.74 21.06
CA LYS A 42 -16.95 -8.16 22.38
C LYS A 42 -15.78 -7.15 22.39
N GLU A 43 -14.98 -7.12 21.33
CA GLU A 43 -13.87 -6.19 21.15
C GLU A 43 -14.25 -4.97 20.33
N GLY A 44 -15.52 -4.90 19.87
CA GLY A 44 -16.02 -3.84 19.01
C GLY A 44 -15.61 -3.98 17.55
N LEU A 45 -15.19 -5.17 17.11
CA LEU A 45 -14.76 -5.47 15.75
C LEU A 45 -15.81 -6.33 15.04
N ARG A 46 -15.98 -6.13 13.74
CA ARG A 46 -16.91 -6.93 12.93
C ARG A 46 -16.21 -8.17 12.39
N GLY A 47 -16.84 -9.34 12.57
CA GLY A 47 -16.27 -10.64 12.21
C GLY A 47 -16.00 -10.76 10.70
N GLU A 48 -16.90 -10.27 9.85
CA GLU A 48 -16.72 -10.31 8.40
C GLU A 48 -15.60 -9.40 7.88
N VAL A 49 -15.31 -8.28 8.58
CA VAL A 49 -14.13 -7.44 8.30
C VAL A 49 -12.86 -8.22 8.58
N ARG A 50 -12.83 -8.95 9.71
CA ARG A 50 -11.71 -9.81 10.06
C ARG A 50 -11.50 -10.90 9.01
N THR A 51 -12.55 -11.56 8.55
CA THR A 51 -12.49 -12.57 7.47
C THR A 51 -11.94 -11.98 6.18
N ALA A 52 -12.39 -10.79 5.77
CA ALA A 52 -11.88 -10.13 4.57
C ALA A 52 -10.38 -9.78 4.68
N LEU A 53 -9.94 -9.30 5.85
CA LEU A 53 -8.51 -9.04 6.10
C LEU A 53 -7.65 -10.32 6.07
N GLU A 54 -8.18 -11.44 6.59
CA GLU A 54 -7.52 -12.75 6.49
C GLU A 54 -7.38 -13.21 5.02
N GLN A 55 -8.38 -12.96 4.19
CA GLN A 55 -8.30 -13.23 2.75
C GLN A 55 -7.23 -12.38 2.06
N MET A 56 -7.10 -11.11 2.45
CA MET A 56 -6.08 -10.19 1.91
C MET A 56 -4.65 -10.54 2.36
N ARG A 57 -4.48 -11.38 3.39
CA ARG A 57 -3.17 -11.83 3.90
C ARG A 57 -2.16 -10.69 4.12
N MET A 58 -2.62 -9.58 4.69
CA MET A 58 -1.79 -8.42 4.93
C MET A 58 -0.71 -8.72 5.96
N PRO A 59 0.58 -8.55 5.65
CA PRO A 59 1.68 -8.81 6.59
C PRO A 59 1.88 -7.68 7.60
N ASN A 60 1.50 -6.45 7.26
CA ASN A 60 1.59 -5.27 8.12
C ASN A 60 0.41 -4.32 7.92
N ILE A 61 0.12 -3.50 8.93
CA ILE A 61 -0.86 -2.42 8.84
C ILE A 61 -0.26 -1.16 9.46
N ARG A 62 -0.31 -0.05 8.71
CA ARG A 62 0.05 1.29 9.15
C ARG A 62 -1.11 1.95 9.90
N TRP A 63 -0.82 2.54 11.07
CA TRP A 63 -1.77 3.19 11.98
C TRP A 63 -1.06 4.34 12.76
N PRO A 64 -1.70 5.41 13.27
CA PRO A 64 -3.15 5.60 13.45
C PRO A 64 -3.86 6.23 12.25
N GLY A 65 -3.16 6.44 11.15
CA GLY A 65 -3.67 7.06 9.94
C GLY A 65 -2.64 7.96 9.28
N GLY A 66 -3.10 8.80 8.38
CA GLY A 66 -2.34 9.80 7.64
C GLY A 66 -2.42 11.17 8.32
N ASN A 67 -3.34 12.05 7.86
CA ASN A 67 -3.47 13.41 8.38
C ASN A 67 -3.73 13.46 9.89
N LEU A 68 -4.48 12.49 10.41
CA LEU A 68 -4.68 12.35 11.85
C LEU A 68 -3.35 12.21 12.62
N ALA A 69 -2.37 11.48 12.08
CA ALA A 69 -1.12 11.19 12.79
C ALA A 69 -0.37 12.46 13.22
N SER A 70 -0.51 13.56 12.47
CA SER A 70 0.16 14.83 12.75
C SER A 70 -0.41 15.64 13.92
N GLY A 71 -1.54 15.20 14.48
CA GLY A 71 -2.16 15.77 15.70
C GLY A 71 -2.51 14.72 16.76
N TYR A 72 -2.16 13.46 16.52
CA TYR A 72 -2.53 12.34 17.40
C TYR A 72 -1.60 12.24 18.60
N ARG A 73 -2.18 12.19 19.80
CA ARG A 73 -1.49 11.96 21.08
C ARG A 73 -1.65 10.51 21.50
N TRP A 74 -0.63 9.70 21.34
CA TRP A 74 -0.69 8.26 21.65
C TRP A 74 -1.06 7.95 23.09
N ILE A 75 -0.67 8.82 24.04
CA ILE A 75 -0.93 8.65 25.47
C ILE A 75 -2.43 8.72 25.79
N ASP A 76 -3.22 9.47 25.00
CA ASP A 76 -4.67 9.56 25.17
C ASP A 76 -5.39 8.25 24.75
N GLY A 77 -4.72 7.40 23.98
CA GLY A 77 -5.25 6.11 23.50
C GLY A 77 -4.83 4.89 24.33
N VAL A 78 -4.28 5.08 25.54
CA VAL A 78 -3.87 3.96 26.42
C VAL A 78 -4.53 4.06 27.81
N GLY A 79 -4.50 2.95 28.55
CA GLY A 79 -5.17 2.87 29.87
C GLY A 79 -6.65 2.50 29.79
N PRO A 80 -7.39 2.62 30.91
CA PRO A 80 -8.82 2.33 30.97
C PRO A 80 -9.60 3.17 29.97
N LYS A 81 -10.53 2.56 29.24
CA LYS A 81 -11.26 3.25 28.16
C LYS A 81 -12.13 4.40 28.68
N GLU A 82 -12.69 4.24 29.88
CA GLU A 82 -13.51 5.25 30.57
C GLU A 82 -12.75 6.52 30.92
N ASP A 83 -11.41 6.44 31.08
CA ASP A 83 -10.57 7.58 31.44
C ASP A 83 -9.99 8.30 30.20
N ARG A 84 -10.19 7.75 29.00
CA ARG A 84 -9.60 8.30 27.77
C ARG A 84 -10.35 9.55 27.29
N PRO A 85 -9.64 10.65 27.00
CA PRO A 85 -10.28 11.88 26.55
C PRO A 85 -10.83 11.72 25.12
N VAL A 86 -11.99 12.34 24.87
CA VAL A 86 -12.41 12.61 23.49
C VAL A 86 -11.70 13.86 23.00
N ARG A 87 -11.00 13.77 21.86
CA ARG A 87 -10.29 14.88 21.24
C ARG A 87 -10.99 15.37 19.98
N HIS A 88 -10.80 16.63 19.68
CA HIS A 88 -11.14 17.19 18.38
C HIS A 88 -9.98 16.97 17.42
N ASP A 89 -10.23 16.22 16.35
CA ASP A 89 -9.29 16.05 15.24
C ASP A 89 -9.37 17.27 14.32
N LEU A 90 -8.29 18.03 14.28
CA LEU A 90 -8.23 19.26 13.49
C LEU A 90 -8.10 18.98 11.98
N ALA A 91 -7.47 17.84 11.61
CA ALA A 91 -7.28 17.49 10.21
C ALA A 91 -8.61 17.15 9.51
N TRP A 92 -9.50 16.45 10.20
CA TRP A 92 -10.76 15.98 9.63
C TRP A 92 -12.00 16.67 10.20
N ASN A 93 -11.82 17.66 11.09
CA ASN A 93 -12.89 18.33 11.81
C ASN A 93 -13.89 17.32 12.44
N ALA A 94 -13.36 16.37 13.17
CA ALA A 94 -14.10 15.25 13.74
C ALA A 94 -13.75 15.02 15.21
N GLN A 95 -14.56 14.24 15.93
CA GLN A 95 -14.25 13.80 17.28
C GLN A 95 -13.61 12.41 17.26
N ILE A 96 -12.50 12.27 18.00
CA ILE A 96 -11.82 10.99 18.23
C ILE A 96 -12.02 10.55 19.66
N SER A 97 -12.61 9.38 19.84
CA SER A 97 -12.93 8.84 21.16
C SER A 97 -11.74 8.22 21.89
N ASN A 98 -10.64 7.96 21.18
CA ASN A 98 -9.46 7.23 21.68
C ASN A 98 -9.74 5.81 22.22
N GLN A 99 -10.94 5.23 21.93
CA GLN A 99 -11.35 3.93 22.42
C GLN A 99 -10.64 2.76 21.72
N PHE A 100 -10.00 3.02 20.58
CA PHE A 100 -9.11 2.10 19.88
C PHE A 100 -7.76 2.78 19.74
N GLY A 101 -6.81 2.37 20.55
CA GLY A 101 -5.48 2.98 20.66
C GLY A 101 -4.35 1.95 20.54
N THR A 102 -3.18 2.30 21.04
CA THR A 102 -1.94 1.49 20.93
C THR A 102 -2.16 0.03 21.32
N ASN A 103 -2.79 -0.20 22.46
CA ASN A 103 -2.94 -1.55 23.01
C ASN A 103 -3.94 -2.38 22.21
N GLU A 104 -5.07 -1.81 21.85
CA GLU A 104 -6.09 -2.48 21.04
C GLU A 104 -5.54 -2.81 19.64
N PHE A 105 -4.84 -1.86 19.01
CA PHE A 105 -4.25 -2.07 17.70
C PHE A 105 -3.17 -3.16 17.71
N THR A 106 -2.25 -3.13 18.68
CA THR A 106 -1.21 -4.18 18.78
C THR A 106 -1.78 -5.55 19.09
N GLN A 107 -2.85 -5.65 19.91
CA GLN A 107 -3.55 -6.91 20.15
C GLN A 107 -4.27 -7.41 18.89
N PHE A 108 -4.94 -6.52 18.17
CA PHE A 108 -5.55 -6.84 16.88
C PHE A 108 -4.51 -7.41 15.92
N CYS A 109 -3.40 -6.71 15.74
CA CYS A 109 -2.31 -7.16 14.86
C CYS A 109 -1.78 -8.54 15.28
N ARG A 110 -1.56 -8.75 16.58
CA ARG A 110 -1.09 -10.05 17.10
C ARG A 110 -2.06 -11.19 16.81
N LYS A 111 -3.38 -10.96 16.99
CA LYS A 111 -4.42 -11.96 16.71
C LYS A 111 -4.52 -12.31 15.24
N MET A 112 -4.27 -11.33 14.38
CA MET A 112 -4.31 -11.48 12.93
C MET A 112 -2.98 -11.93 12.32
N ASN A 113 -1.92 -12.08 13.13
CA ASN A 113 -0.53 -12.32 12.68
C ASN A 113 -0.05 -11.25 11.70
N ILE A 114 -0.31 -9.99 12.05
CA ILE A 114 0.02 -8.79 11.28
C ILE A 114 1.07 -8.00 12.08
N GLU A 115 2.09 -7.48 11.40
CA GLU A 115 3.08 -6.58 12.01
C GLU A 115 2.51 -5.16 12.13
N PRO A 116 2.49 -4.55 13.32
CA PRO A 116 2.08 -3.16 13.47
C PRO A 116 3.13 -2.20 12.91
N TYR A 117 2.68 -1.20 12.15
CA TYR A 117 3.47 -0.08 11.71
C TYR A 117 2.86 1.22 12.27
N PHE A 118 3.57 1.86 13.20
CA PHE A 118 3.12 3.12 13.80
C PHE A 118 3.66 4.34 13.09
N CYS A 119 2.79 5.35 12.89
CA CYS A 119 3.18 6.67 12.40
C CYS A 119 3.25 7.65 13.59
N ALA A 120 4.46 8.07 13.98
CA ALA A 120 4.68 9.00 15.06
C ALA A 120 4.31 10.44 14.66
N ASN A 121 3.78 11.21 15.60
CA ASN A 121 3.39 12.60 15.39
C ASN A 121 4.63 13.50 15.21
N CYS A 122 4.90 13.89 13.96
CA CYS A 122 5.91 14.88 13.60
C CYS A 122 5.29 16.22 13.18
N GLY A 123 3.98 16.38 13.36
CA GLY A 123 3.25 17.61 13.08
C GLY A 123 3.35 18.58 14.25
N ASP A 124 2.49 18.44 15.26
CA ASP A 124 2.47 19.21 16.51
C ASP A 124 3.08 18.45 17.70
N GLY A 125 3.50 17.18 17.53
CA GLY A 125 4.24 16.39 18.51
C GLY A 125 5.74 16.71 18.53
N ASP A 126 6.43 16.17 19.52
CA ASP A 126 7.85 16.38 19.70
C ASP A 126 8.67 15.06 19.79
N ILE A 127 10.00 15.21 19.82
CA ILE A 127 10.93 14.08 19.86
C ILE A 127 10.78 13.24 21.15
N ARG A 128 10.37 13.87 22.26
CA ARG A 128 10.14 13.14 23.52
C ARG A 128 8.91 12.27 23.42
N GLU A 129 7.82 12.78 22.87
CA GLU A 129 6.58 12.02 22.66
C GLU A 129 6.82 10.77 21.80
N ALA A 130 7.60 10.91 20.73
CA ALA A 130 7.97 9.79 19.86
C ALA A 130 8.83 8.75 20.60
N ALA A 131 9.86 9.19 21.33
CA ALA A 131 10.71 8.30 22.12
C ALA A 131 9.90 7.58 23.23
N ASP A 132 9.02 8.30 23.91
CA ASP A 132 8.16 7.77 24.97
C ASP A 132 7.19 6.71 24.42
N TRP A 133 6.69 6.89 23.18
CA TRP A 133 5.84 5.89 22.55
C TRP A 133 6.61 4.61 22.20
N VAL A 134 7.83 4.74 21.66
CA VAL A 134 8.71 3.58 21.43
C VAL A 134 9.03 2.88 22.76
N GLU A 135 9.33 3.63 23.83
CA GLU A 135 9.61 3.05 25.14
C GLU A 135 8.40 2.34 25.75
N TYR A 136 7.22 2.96 25.68
CA TYR A 136 5.98 2.30 26.10
C TYR A 136 5.76 0.97 25.38
N CYS A 137 5.96 0.94 24.08
CA CYS A 137 5.76 -0.26 23.26
C CYS A 137 6.86 -1.31 23.45
N ASN A 138 8.11 -0.92 23.41
CA ASN A 138 9.24 -1.85 23.25
C ASN A 138 10.14 -1.95 24.48
N GLY A 139 10.07 -1.01 25.41
CA GLY A 139 10.91 -1.01 26.60
C GLY A 139 10.79 -2.26 27.46
N THR A 140 11.93 -2.77 27.97
CA THR A 140 12.02 -3.98 28.80
C THR A 140 12.44 -3.73 30.24
N GLY A 141 12.96 -2.55 30.53
CA GLY A 141 13.48 -2.16 31.86
C GLY A 141 12.39 -1.92 32.91
N ASP A 142 12.65 -0.99 33.81
CA ASP A 142 11.78 -0.63 34.96
C ASP A 142 11.47 0.88 34.98
N SER A 143 11.42 1.50 33.81
CA SER A 143 11.06 2.91 33.65
C SER A 143 9.58 3.17 33.92
N ALA A 144 9.22 4.44 34.02
CA ALA A 144 7.84 4.87 34.26
C ALA A 144 6.89 4.39 33.15
N LEU A 145 7.31 4.44 31.88
CA LEU A 145 6.48 4.03 30.74
C LEU A 145 6.35 2.51 30.63
N VAL A 146 7.40 1.77 30.95
CA VAL A 146 7.32 0.31 31.05
C VAL A 146 6.39 -0.13 32.18
N LYS A 147 6.47 0.52 33.36
CA LYS A 147 5.53 0.30 34.47
C LYS A 147 4.10 0.67 34.08
N LEU A 148 3.91 1.74 33.34
CA LEU A 148 2.61 2.17 32.84
C LEU A 148 2.00 1.10 31.92
N ARG A 149 2.76 0.59 30.95
CA ARG A 149 2.32 -0.51 30.08
C ARG A 149 1.90 -1.74 30.90
N ARG A 150 2.73 -2.14 31.87
CA ARG A 150 2.41 -3.28 32.77
C ARG A 150 1.15 -3.02 33.61
N LYS A 151 0.98 -1.80 34.11
CA LYS A 151 -0.25 -1.39 34.83
C LYS A 151 -1.48 -1.49 33.92
N HIS A 152 -1.33 -1.28 32.62
CA HIS A 152 -2.39 -1.43 31.62
C HIS A 152 -2.61 -2.91 31.21
N GLY A 153 -1.96 -3.89 31.88
CA GLY A 153 -2.15 -5.32 31.65
C GLY A 153 -1.22 -5.94 30.59
N PHE A 154 -0.15 -5.24 30.20
CA PHE A 154 0.80 -5.73 29.17
C PHE A 154 2.21 -5.87 29.75
N ASP A 155 2.48 -7.00 30.40
CA ASP A 155 3.80 -7.29 30.98
C ASP A 155 4.90 -7.36 29.94
N ALA A 156 4.65 -8.07 28.84
CA ALA A 156 5.57 -8.20 27.73
C ALA A 156 5.54 -6.96 26.81
N PRO A 157 6.67 -6.57 26.19
CA PRO A 157 6.70 -5.52 25.21
C PRO A 157 5.88 -5.87 23.96
N HIS A 158 5.31 -4.86 23.31
CA HIS A 158 4.57 -5.04 22.05
C HIS A 158 5.49 -5.41 20.88
N LYS A 159 6.77 -5.03 20.94
CA LYS A 159 7.82 -5.30 19.92
C LYS A 159 7.47 -4.72 18.56
N VAL A 160 6.99 -3.48 18.54
CA VAL A 160 6.66 -2.77 17.31
C VAL A 160 7.94 -2.48 16.52
N LYS A 161 8.01 -3.01 15.31
CA LYS A 161 9.21 -2.93 14.47
C LYS A 161 9.24 -1.69 13.59
N TYR A 162 8.13 -1.32 12.94
CA TYR A 162 8.09 -0.24 11.95
C TYR A 162 7.52 1.06 12.54
N TRP A 163 8.22 2.18 12.30
CA TRP A 163 7.86 3.49 12.81
C TRP A 163 8.07 4.57 11.75
N GLY A 164 6.98 5.23 11.35
CA GLY A 164 7.01 6.42 10.50
C GLY A 164 7.33 7.68 11.32
N ILE A 165 8.11 8.57 10.74
CA ILE A 165 8.41 9.89 11.30
C ILE A 165 7.54 10.92 10.56
N GLY A 166 6.30 11.06 11.02
CA GLY A 166 5.31 11.97 10.42
C GLY A 166 4.59 11.42 9.19
N ASN A 167 3.69 12.22 8.68
CA ASN A 167 2.86 11.96 7.52
C ASN A 167 2.78 13.19 6.62
N GLU A 168 2.97 13.05 5.31
CA GLU A 168 2.78 14.11 4.29
C GLU A 168 3.30 15.48 4.69
N VAL A 169 4.42 15.52 5.37
CA VAL A 169 4.99 16.74 5.95
C VAL A 169 5.37 17.79 4.90
N ASP A 170 5.42 17.41 3.63
CA ASP A 170 5.62 18.24 2.45
C ASP A 170 4.33 18.85 1.91
N GLY A 171 3.17 18.45 2.44
CA GLY A 171 1.85 18.95 2.04
C GLY A 171 1.39 20.15 2.88
N PRO A 172 1.01 21.30 2.29
CA PRO A 172 0.55 22.47 3.03
C PRO A 172 -0.79 22.26 3.76
N TRP A 173 -1.51 21.20 3.43
CA TRP A 173 -2.74 20.78 4.16
C TRP A 173 -2.44 20.10 5.49
N GLN A 174 -1.17 19.70 5.70
CA GLN A 174 -0.78 18.88 6.84
C GLN A 174 -0.48 19.76 8.06
N ILE A 175 -0.95 19.34 9.25
CA ILE A 175 -0.58 19.97 10.52
C ILE A 175 0.94 19.88 10.65
N GLY A 176 1.59 21.03 10.89
CA GLY A 176 3.04 21.09 11.06
C GLY A 176 3.81 20.85 9.74
N TYR A 177 3.26 21.31 8.60
CA TYR A 177 3.99 21.36 7.32
C TYR A 177 5.44 21.83 7.51
N LYS A 178 6.36 21.22 6.78
CA LYS A 178 7.80 21.50 6.89
C LYS A 178 8.44 21.64 5.51
N THR A 179 9.30 22.65 5.40
CA THR A 179 10.23 22.75 4.27
C THR A 179 11.20 21.55 4.24
N PRO A 180 11.91 21.29 3.12
CA PRO A 180 12.92 20.23 3.06
C PRO A 180 13.95 20.30 4.20
N GLN A 181 14.45 21.50 4.52
CA GLN A 181 15.45 21.75 5.56
C GLN A 181 14.89 21.47 6.97
N GLU A 182 13.68 21.95 7.28
CA GLU A 182 13.03 21.75 8.57
C GLU A 182 12.73 20.26 8.78
N TYR A 183 12.29 19.55 7.75
CA TYR A 183 11.99 18.13 7.89
C TYR A 183 13.25 17.29 8.02
N ALA A 184 14.30 17.53 7.24
CA ALA A 184 15.57 16.83 7.38
C ALA A 184 16.14 17.00 8.81
N ARG A 185 16.05 18.21 9.39
CA ARG A 185 16.41 18.45 10.78
C ARG A 185 15.52 17.67 11.75
N SER A 186 14.21 17.65 11.53
CA SER A 186 13.28 16.90 12.37
C SER A 186 13.58 15.41 12.33
N VAL A 187 13.71 14.80 11.13
CA VAL A 187 14.04 13.38 10.98
C VAL A 187 15.32 13.01 11.72
N THR A 188 16.34 13.87 11.64
CA THR A 188 17.61 13.65 12.35
C THR A 188 17.40 13.51 13.85
N GLU A 189 16.60 14.39 14.46
CA GLU A 189 16.39 14.33 15.91
C GLU A 189 15.44 13.23 16.33
N PHE A 190 14.33 13.04 15.62
CA PHE A 190 13.38 11.94 15.88
C PHE A 190 14.07 10.59 15.76
N SER A 191 14.75 10.32 14.63
CA SER A 191 15.41 9.04 14.39
C SER A 191 16.46 8.71 15.44
N LYS A 192 17.22 9.70 15.85
CA LYS A 192 18.25 9.57 16.88
C LYS A 192 17.67 9.11 18.22
N VAL A 193 16.65 9.82 18.74
CA VAL A 193 16.10 9.51 20.07
C VAL A 193 15.30 8.20 20.05
N MET A 194 14.56 7.91 18.97
CA MET A 194 13.82 6.65 18.82
C MET A 194 14.77 5.45 18.77
N LYS A 195 15.87 5.54 18.01
CA LYS A 195 16.93 4.50 17.97
C LYS A 195 17.70 4.36 19.28
N TRP A 196 17.82 5.43 20.08
CA TRP A 196 18.42 5.32 21.43
C TRP A 196 17.54 4.52 22.39
N VAL A 197 16.23 4.57 22.23
CA VAL A 197 15.29 3.76 23.01
C VAL A 197 15.33 2.31 22.56
N ASP A 198 15.23 2.07 21.24
CA ASP A 198 15.28 0.72 20.66
C ASP A 198 16.03 0.77 19.32
N PRO A 199 17.31 0.33 19.27
CA PRO A 199 18.10 0.35 18.04
C PRO A 199 17.62 -0.64 16.97
N THR A 200 16.72 -1.55 17.31
CA THR A 200 16.25 -2.62 16.38
C THR A 200 15.07 -2.19 15.52
N ILE A 201 14.40 -1.09 15.86
CA ILE A 201 13.26 -0.57 15.09
C ILE A 201 13.67 -0.13 13.69
N LYS A 202 12.73 -0.17 12.77
CA LYS A 202 12.87 0.28 11.39
C LYS A 202 12.16 1.61 11.22
N LEU A 203 12.91 2.63 10.81
CA LEU A 203 12.44 4.00 10.69
C LEU A 203 12.15 4.37 9.24
N VAL A 204 10.96 4.95 9.03
CA VAL A 204 10.45 5.39 7.74
C VAL A 204 10.33 6.92 7.75
N ALA A 205 11.10 7.61 6.90
CA ALA A 205 10.99 9.06 6.75
C ALA A 205 9.89 9.40 5.73
N ALA A 206 8.93 10.26 6.08
CA ALA A 206 7.85 10.73 5.23
C ALA A 206 8.39 11.74 4.19
N ALA A 207 8.95 11.24 3.09
CA ALA A 207 9.77 12.04 2.20
C ALA A 207 8.97 12.76 1.09
N VAL A 208 8.08 12.05 0.40
CA VAL A 208 7.40 12.57 -0.79
C VAL A 208 5.93 12.20 -0.79
N SER A 209 5.06 13.20 -0.75
CA SER A 209 3.62 13.03 -1.01
C SER A 209 3.16 13.75 -2.29
N ILE A 210 3.99 14.65 -2.82
CA ILE A 210 3.69 15.44 -4.02
C ILE A 210 4.80 15.25 -5.04
N TRP A 211 4.46 14.71 -6.23
CA TRP A 211 5.39 14.45 -7.33
C TRP A 211 5.35 15.50 -8.43
N GLU A 212 4.20 16.13 -8.62
CA GLU A 212 3.87 17.10 -9.66
C GLU A 212 2.83 18.09 -9.15
N ASP A 213 2.48 19.09 -9.95
CA ASP A 213 1.38 19.98 -9.63
C ASP A 213 0.12 19.18 -9.29
N TYR A 214 -0.31 19.30 -8.05
CA TYR A 214 -1.42 18.51 -7.53
C TYR A 214 -2.70 18.88 -8.29
N PRO A 215 -3.48 17.91 -8.79
CA PRO A 215 -4.60 18.19 -9.71
C PRO A 215 -5.82 18.86 -9.04
N PHE A 216 -5.72 19.19 -7.76
CA PHE A 216 -6.80 19.83 -7.04
C PHE A 216 -6.67 21.36 -7.12
N PRO A 217 -7.78 22.07 -7.48
CA PRO A 217 -7.76 23.53 -7.65
C PRO A 217 -7.24 24.30 -6.43
N ASP A 218 -7.47 23.77 -5.23
CA ASP A 218 -7.07 24.42 -3.97
C ASP A 218 -5.56 24.29 -3.69
N PHE A 219 -4.84 23.48 -4.46
CA PHE A 219 -3.41 23.17 -4.27
C PHE A 219 -2.57 23.42 -5.53
N THR A 220 -3.09 24.18 -6.50
CA THR A 220 -2.33 24.53 -7.71
C THR A 220 -1.13 25.42 -7.37
N GLY A 221 0.02 25.13 -7.98
CA GLY A 221 1.25 25.91 -7.80
C GLY A 221 2.11 25.50 -6.60
N ILE A 222 1.79 24.37 -5.94
CA ILE A 222 2.70 23.77 -4.96
C ILE A 222 3.92 23.25 -5.69
N LYS A 223 5.10 23.76 -5.32
CA LYS A 223 6.35 23.24 -5.84
C LYS A 223 6.64 21.86 -5.28
N THR A 224 6.91 20.94 -6.17
CA THR A 224 7.45 19.65 -5.78
C THR A 224 8.95 19.80 -5.50
N GLU A 225 9.34 19.69 -4.26
CA GLU A 225 10.75 19.77 -3.84
C GLU A 225 11.31 18.39 -3.50
N TRP A 226 10.78 17.34 -4.15
CA TRP A 226 11.07 15.96 -3.80
C TRP A 226 12.55 15.58 -3.95
N VAL A 227 13.26 16.16 -4.92
CA VAL A 227 14.69 15.90 -5.13
C VAL A 227 15.51 16.49 -3.98
N GLU A 228 15.33 17.78 -3.67
CA GLU A 228 16.03 18.47 -2.58
C GLU A 228 15.69 17.84 -1.22
N ARG A 229 14.41 17.55 -0.98
CA ARG A 229 13.94 16.92 0.26
C ARG A 229 14.60 15.56 0.47
N THR A 230 14.60 14.71 -0.55
CA THR A 230 15.22 13.39 -0.49
C THR A 230 16.72 13.50 -0.21
N GLN A 231 17.40 14.39 -0.92
CA GLN A 231 18.83 14.62 -0.73
C GLN A 231 19.13 15.05 0.72
N LEU A 232 18.46 16.07 1.24
CA LEU A 232 18.69 16.60 2.58
C LEU A 232 18.39 15.57 3.68
N ILE A 233 17.32 14.77 3.55
CA ILE A 233 17.01 13.70 4.50
C ILE A 233 18.14 12.68 4.53
N LEU A 234 18.60 12.21 3.37
CA LEU A 234 19.68 11.23 3.29
C LEU A 234 21.01 11.78 3.81
N GLU A 235 21.33 13.04 3.50
CA GLU A 235 22.55 13.72 4.00
C GLU A 235 22.59 13.82 5.52
N GLN A 236 21.47 14.15 6.15
CA GLN A 236 21.43 14.45 7.59
C GLN A 236 21.03 13.24 8.45
N ALA A 237 20.17 12.37 7.98
CA ALA A 237 19.59 11.28 8.74
C ALA A 237 19.77 9.90 8.11
N GLY A 238 20.36 9.78 6.93
CA GLY A 238 20.48 8.54 6.18
C GLY A 238 21.11 7.38 6.94
N THR A 239 21.97 7.63 7.93
CA THR A 239 22.56 6.58 8.77
C THR A 239 21.59 6.02 9.84
N ASN A 240 20.48 6.69 10.10
CA ASN A 240 19.54 6.32 11.17
C ASN A 240 18.19 5.80 10.63
N ILE A 241 17.85 6.08 9.36
CA ILE A 241 16.60 5.65 8.76
C ILE A 241 16.81 4.40 7.92
N ASP A 242 15.76 3.63 7.73
CA ASP A 242 15.77 2.37 6.98
C ASP A 242 14.96 2.52 5.67
N TYR A 243 14.01 3.43 5.62
CA TYR A 243 13.11 3.65 4.49
C TYR A 243 12.89 5.13 4.20
N MET A 244 12.73 5.43 2.92
CA MET A 244 12.19 6.69 2.41
C MET A 244 10.76 6.43 1.93
N ALA A 245 9.79 7.09 2.56
CA ALA A 245 8.39 6.93 2.15
C ALA A 245 8.05 7.81 0.95
N LEU A 246 7.17 7.28 0.12
CA LEU A 246 6.46 8.05 -0.88
C LEU A 246 4.99 7.65 -0.91
N HIS A 247 4.12 8.62 -1.19
CA HIS A 247 2.70 8.37 -1.41
C HIS A 247 2.39 8.39 -2.90
N ARG A 248 1.56 7.48 -3.35
CA ARG A 248 1.16 7.45 -4.75
C ARG A 248 -0.31 7.09 -4.92
N TYR A 249 -1.09 8.07 -5.27
CA TYR A 249 -2.49 7.90 -5.62
C TYR A 249 -2.67 8.03 -7.13
N ALA A 250 -3.39 7.10 -7.74
CA ALA A 250 -3.90 7.31 -9.09
C ALA A 250 -5.14 8.20 -9.00
N HIS A 251 -4.96 9.49 -9.24
CA HIS A 251 -6.04 10.47 -9.24
C HIS A 251 -6.71 10.51 -10.61
N LEU A 252 -8.04 10.43 -10.64
CA LEU A 252 -8.76 10.43 -11.89
C LEU A 252 -10.11 11.12 -11.78
N ASP A 253 -10.35 11.98 -12.77
CA ASP A 253 -11.68 12.46 -13.08
C ASP A 253 -12.51 11.31 -13.68
N ASN A 254 -13.78 11.20 -13.29
CA ASN A 254 -14.70 10.19 -13.82
C ASN A 254 -14.93 10.30 -15.34
N SER A 255 -14.62 11.45 -15.93
CA SER A 255 -14.68 11.73 -17.37
C SER A 255 -13.38 11.45 -18.13
N ALA A 256 -12.29 11.10 -17.42
CA ALA A 256 -11.01 10.83 -18.08
C ALA A 256 -11.10 9.60 -19.02
N PRO A 257 -10.45 9.64 -20.18
CA PRO A 257 -10.34 8.47 -21.06
C PRO A 257 -9.70 7.27 -20.35
N PHE A 258 -10.09 6.07 -20.71
CA PHE A 258 -9.55 4.84 -20.13
C PHE A 258 -8.02 4.73 -20.30
N GLU A 259 -7.49 5.17 -21.44
CA GLU A 259 -6.06 5.17 -21.74
C GLU A 259 -5.27 6.10 -20.80
N THR A 260 -5.88 7.17 -20.29
CA THR A 260 -5.30 8.04 -19.25
C THR A 260 -5.06 7.26 -17.96
N PHE A 261 -6.02 6.42 -17.58
CA PHE A 261 -5.90 5.52 -16.43
C PHE A 261 -4.75 4.53 -16.58
N MET A 262 -4.68 3.92 -17.75
CA MET A 262 -3.66 2.91 -18.01
C MET A 262 -2.27 3.52 -18.12
N ALA A 263 -2.14 4.76 -18.63
CA ALA A 263 -0.86 5.48 -18.69
C ALA A 263 -0.26 5.81 -17.30
N PHE A 264 -1.04 5.78 -16.23
CA PHE A 264 -0.56 5.90 -14.86
C PHE A 264 0.57 4.91 -14.55
N ALA A 265 0.47 3.66 -15.03
CA ALA A 265 1.49 2.64 -14.74
C ALA A 265 2.87 3.03 -15.26
N GLU A 266 2.92 3.56 -16.47
CA GLU A 266 4.19 4.02 -17.08
C GLU A 266 4.76 5.23 -16.34
N ASP A 267 3.91 6.21 -16.00
CA ASP A 267 4.29 7.36 -15.19
C ASP A 267 4.86 6.93 -13.84
N PHE A 268 4.20 6.00 -13.17
CA PHE A 268 4.64 5.50 -11.87
C PHE A 268 5.97 4.74 -11.93
N ASN A 269 6.16 3.86 -12.92
CA ASN A 269 7.43 3.16 -13.11
C ASN A 269 8.61 4.13 -13.35
N GLN A 270 8.38 5.20 -14.15
CA GLN A 270 9.42 6.22 -14.38
C GLN A 270 9.77 6.98 -13.09
N HIS A 271 8.77 7.36 -12.30
CA HIS A 271 8.99 8.01 -11.00
C HIS A 271 9.74 7.10 -10.01
N LEU A 272 9.38 5.82 -9.92
CA LEU A 272 10.10 4.86 -9.07
C LEU A 272 11.56 4.73 -9.50
N SER A 273 11.81 4.56 -10.81
CA SER A 273 13.18 4.45 -11.33
C SER A 273 14.03 5.69 -11.04
N ALA A 274 13.44 6.89 -11.19
CA ALA A 274 14.12 8.14 -10.88
C ALA A 274 14.42 8.27 -9.37
N TYR A 275 13.48 7.87 -8.52
CA TYR A 275 13.63 7.92 -7.07
C TYR A 275 14.67 6.92 -6.56
N GLU A 276 14.67 5.70 -7.08
CA GLU A 276 15.71 4.69 -6.81
C GLU A 276 17.10 5.21 -7.16
N GLY A 277 17.24 5.80 -8.36
CA GLY A 277 18.50 6.38 -8.81
C GLY A 277 18.98 7.52 -7.91
N LEU A 278 18.08 8.38 -7.45
CA LEU A 278 18.40 9.47 -6.53
C LEU A 278 18.87 8.95 -5.16
N ILE A 279 18.13 8.02 -4.57
CA ILE A 279 18.52 7.41 -3.28
C ILE A 279 19.88 6.74 -3.41
N GLN A 280 20.11 5.99 -4.48
CA GLN A 280 21.39 5.32 -4.71
C GLN A 280 22.54 6.31 -4.87
N ALA A 281 22.37 7.35 -5.68
CA ALA A 281 23.39 8.36 -5.94
C ALA A 281 23.82 9.08 -4.66
N VAL A 282 22.85 9.57 -3.87
CA VAL A 282 23.12 10.25 -2.62
C VAL A 282 23.73 9.31 -1.57
N SER A 283 23.22 8.08 -1.47
CA SER A 283 23.76 7.08 -0.53
C SER A 283 25.23 6.76 -0.82
N LEU A 284 25.61 6.63 -2.08
CA LEU A 284 27.01 6.41 -2.49
C LEU A 284 27.88 7.62 -2.15
N GLU A 285 27.42 8.83 -2.48
CA GLU A 285 28.16 10.06 -2.22
C GLU A 285 28.40 10.28 -0.72
N ARG A 286 27.37 10.01 0.11
CA ARG A 286 27.42 10.21 1.57
C ARG A 286 27.97 9.00 2.33
N GLY A 287 28.31 7.92 1.65
CA GLY A 287 28.86 6.71 2.27
C GLY A 287 27.91 5.97 3.18
N ILE A 288 26.59 6.04 2.90
CA ILE A 288 25.57 5.26 3.60
C ILE A 288 25.74 3.80 3.16
N ARG A 289 26.04 2.90 4.10
CA ARG A 289 26.44 1.52 3.79
C ARG A 289 25.33 0.49 3.94
N HIS A 290 24.23 0.83 4.61
CA HIS A 290 23.06 -0.04 4.68
C HIS A 290 22.05 0.35 3.60
N PRO A 291 21.21 -0.57 3.15
CA PRO A 291 20.16 -0.25 2.18
C PRO A 291 19.18 0.77 2.74
N ILE A 292 18.87 1.79 1.94
CA ILE A 292 17.72 2.67 2.15
C ILE A 292 16.64 2.19 1.19
N ASN A 293 15.59 1.60 1.74
CA ASN A 293 14.49 1.04 0.96
C ASN A 293 13.40 2.10 0.69
N ILE A 294 12.51 1.79 -0.24
CA ILE A 294 11.33 2.60 -0.53
C ILE A 294 10.12 1.99 0.20
N ALA A 295 9.37 2.84 0.89
CA ALA A 295 8.06 2.52 1.44
C ALA A 295 6.99 3.30 0.66
N ILE A 296 6.08 2.60 -0.01
CA ILE A 296 4.88 3.21 -0.60
C ILE A 296 3.78 3.17 0.46
N ASP A 297 3.96 3.90 1.55
CA ASP A 297 3.16 3.72 2.75
C ASP A 297 1.79 4.41 2.76
N GLU A 298 1.45 5.06 1.62
CA GLU A 298 0.08 5.32 1.17
C GLU A 298 -0.02 5.18 -0.34
N TRP A 299 -0.93 4.33 -0.79
CA TRP A 299 -1.24 4.18 -2.21
C TRP A 299 -2.67 3.68 -2.42
N ALA A 300 -3.30 4.19 -3.46
CA ALA A 300 -4.64 3.77 -3.85
C ALA A 300 -5.02 4.30 -5.24
N VAL A 301 -6.20 3.88 -5.71
CA VAL A 301 -6.94 4.58 -6.73
C VAL A 301 -7.89 5.55 -6.03
N MET A 302 -7.73 6.84 -6.31
CA MET A 302 -8.57 7.87 -5.73
C MET A 302 -9.50 8.46 -6.79
N ARG A 303 -10.76 8.06 -6.74
CA ARG A 303 -11.81 8.71 -7.51
C ARG A 303 -12.33 9.92 -6.75
N MET A 304 -12.56 11.01 -7.47
CA MET A 304 -13.28 12.15 -6.91
C MET A 304 -14.69 11.71 -6.57
N PRO A 305 -15.11 11.81 -5.29
CA PRO A 305 -16.46 11.46 -4.92
C PRO A 305 -17.46 12.36 -5.67
N ASN A 306 -18.61 11.80 -6.04
CA ASN A 306 -19.73 12.63 -6.47
C ASN A 306 -20.01 13.67 -5.37
N ARG A 307 -20.02 14.97 -5.74
CA ARG A 307 -20.14 16.05 -4.75
C ARG A 307 -21.44 16.02 -3.95
N GLU A 308 -22.49 15.36 -4.48
CA GLU A 308 -23.81 15.34 -3.85
C GLU A 308 -23.94 14.28 -2.74
N ASP A 309 -23.39 13.10 -2.90
CA ASP A 309 -23.57 11.99 -1.96
C ASP A 309 -22.26 11.49 -1.31
N ARG A 310 -21.11 11.92 -1.78
CA ARG A 310 -19.76 11.52 -1.32
C ARG A 310 -19.53 10.01 -1.31
N VAL A 311 -20.21 9.28 -2.19
CA VAL A 311 -20.01 7.85 -2.35
C VAL A 311 -18.79 7.61 -3.24
N ILE A 312 -17.84 6.82 -2.75
CA ILE A 312 -16.72 6.33 -3.57
C ILE A 312 -17.16 5.00 -4.18
N ILE A 313 -17.37 5.01 -5.49
CA ILE A 313 -17.66 3.82 -6.28
C ILE A 313 -16.37 3.41 -6.98
N ASN A 314 -15.96 2.17 -6.79
CA ASN A 314 -14.85 1.60 -7.54
C ASN A 314 -15.38 0.68 -8.65
N TYR A 315 -14.84 0.87 -9.85
CA TYR A 315 -15.16 0.12 -11.05
C TYR A 315 -14.10 -0.96 -11.34
N LEU A 316 -14.32 -1.76 -12.36
CA LEU A 316 -13.33 -2.73 -12.83
C LEU A 316 -12.02 -2.05 -13.27
N GLU A 317 -12.10 -0.89 -13.93
CA GLU A 317 -10.89 -0.13 -14.31
C GLU A 317 -10.03 0.27 -13.10
N ASP A 318 -10.61 0.49 -11.91
CA ASP A 318 -9.86 0.75 -10.69
C ASP A 318 -9.13 -0.51 -10.21
N ALA A 319 -9.76 -1.68 -10.39
CA ALA A 319 -9.11 -2.95 -10.10
C ALA A 319 -7.88 -3.19 -10.99
N LEU A 320 -7.96 -2.79 -12.28
CA LEU A 320 -6.79 -2.82 -13.17
C LEU A 320 -5.66 -1.94 -12.63
N VAL A 321 -5.97 -0.71 -12.21
CA VAL A 321 -4.96 0.22 -11.67
C VAL A 321 -4.35 -0.29 -10.36
N VAL A 322 -5.13 -0.95 -9.49
CA VAL A 322 -4.57 -1.64 -8.30
C VAL A 322 -3.58 -2.72 -8.72
N ALA A 323 -3.91 -3.54 -9.73
CA ALA A 323 -3.00 -4.56 -10.25
C ALA A 323 -1.73 -3.96 -10.87
N LEU A 324 -1.85 -2.83 -11.58
CA LEU A 324 -0.70 -2.09 -12.14
C LEU A 324 0.25 -1.56 -11.06
N HIS A 325 -0.27 -1.07 -9.92
CA HIS A 325 0.56 -0.72 -8.77
C HIS A 325 1.33 -1.95 -8.25
N LEU A 326 0.64 -3.07 -8.07
CA LEU A 326 1.26 -4.30 -7.57
C LEU A 326 2.31 -4.86 -8.53
N ASN A 327 2.06 -4.78 -9.85
CA ASN A 327 3.07 -5.10 -10.86
C ASN A 327 4.30 -4.18 -10.74
N ALA A 328 4.10 -2.87 -10.55
CA ALA A 328 5.20 -1.94 -10.35
C ALA A 328 6.01 -2.30 -9.08
N PHE A 329 5.38 -2.62 -7.97
CA PHE A 329 6.09 -3.02 -6.74
C PHE A 329 6.93 -4.29 -6.95
N ILE A 330 6.39 -5.29 -7.65
CA ILE A 330 7.11 -6.53 -7.98
C ILE A 330 8.29 -6.25 -8.91
N ARG A 331 8.10 -5.39 -9.90
CA ARG A 331 9.15 -4.99 -10.85
C ARG A 331 10.30 -4.25 -10.16
N HIS A 332 9.97 -3.43 -9.15
CA HIS A 332 10.91 -2.67 -8.33
C HIS A 332 11.24 -3.34 -6.98
N ALA A 333 11.10 -4.66 -6.86
CA ALA A 333 11.27 -5.41 -5.62
C ALA A 333 12.65 -5.25 -4.95
N ARG A 334 13.66 -4.80 -5.70
CA ARG A 334 15.00 -4.52 -5.14
C ARG A 334 14.98 -3.40 -4.10
N SER A 335 14.13 -2.40 -4.30
CA SER A 335 14.07 -1.19 -3.49
C SER A 335 12.74 -1.00 -2.78
N VAL A 336 11.60 -1.35 -3.42
CA VAL A 336 10.27 -1.29 -2.81
C VAL A 336 10.09 -2.48 -1.89
N ARG A 337 10.17 -2.23 -0.57
CA ARG A 337 10.18 -3.28 0.45
C ARG A 337 9.01 -3.17 1.42
N LEU A 338 8.18 -2.13 1.31
CA LEU A 338 6.99 -1.91 2.12
C LEU A 338 5.98 -1.11 1.30
N ALA A 339 4.69 -1.47 1.39
CA ALA A 339 3.62 -0.66 0.82
C ALA A 339 2.34 -0.84 1.65
N ASN A 340 1.53 0.23 1.78
CA ASN A 340 0.32 0.21 2.60
C ASN A 340 -0.87 0.69 1.78
N PHE A 341 -1.77 -0.24 1.47
CA PHE A 341 -2.98 0.02 0.69
C PHE A 341 -3.96 0.88 1.48
N THR A 342 -4.06 2.16 1.13
CA THR A 342 -4.86 3.16 1.85
C THR A 342 -6.36 2.92 1.71
N SER A 343 -6.80 2.37 0.56
CA SER A 343 -8.20 2.01 0.34
C SER A 343 -8.60 0.64 0.91
N MET A 344 -7.84 0.09 1.87
CA MET A 344 -8.12 -1.21 2.47
C MET A 344 -9.57 -1.35 2.93
N MET A 345 -10.08 -0.38 3.70
CA MET A 345 -11.45 -0.42 4.23
C MET A 345 -12.51 -0.20 3.14
N THR A 346 -12.17 0.58 2.12
CA THR A 346 -13.01 0.75 0.93
C THR A 346 -13.09 -0.57 0.15
N ALA A 347 -11.98 -1.28 -0.02
CA ALA A 347 -11.94 -2.58 -0.68
C ALA A 347 -12.84 -3.61 0.01
N ILE A 348 -12.90 -3.59 1.34
CA ILE A 348 -13.78 -4.46 2.14
C ILE A 348 -15.25 -3.98 2.10
N GLY A 349 -15.54 -2.83 1.49
CA GLY A 349 -16.90 -2.29 1.38
C GLY A 349 -17.40 -1.56 2.62
N ILE A 350 -16.50 -1.18 3.55
CA ILE A 350 -16.78 -0.25 4.63
C ILE A 350 -16.38 1.14 4.13
N ASN A 351 -17.28 1.74 3.37
CA ASN A 351 -17.07 3.05 2.84
C ASN A 351 -17.55 4.12 3.83
N TYR A 352 -16.83 5.21 3.85
CA TYR A 352 -17.09 6.55 4.38
C TYR A 352 -18.21 6.74 5.42
N PRO A 353 -18.15 7.73 6.34
CA PRO A 353 -19.03 7.85 7.51
C PRO A 353 -20.55 7.86 7.23
N ARG A 354 -20.97 8.23 6.03
CA ARG A 354 -22.39 8.17 5.63
C ARG A 354 -22.84 6.79 5.15
N LEU A 355 -21.88 5.91 4.87
CA LEU A 355 -22.11 4.57 4.36
C LEU A 355 -21.51 3.47 5.23
N ALA A 356 -21.03 3.81 6.43
CA ALA A 356 -20.77 2.79 7.43
C ALA A 356 -22.08 2.02 7.65
N ARG A 357 -22.26 0.99 6.83
CA ARG A 357 -23.41 0.09 6.86
C ARG A 357 -23.23 -0.80 8.08
N LEU A 358 -23.32 -0.17 9.26
CA LEU A 358 -23.12 -0.85 10.54
C LEU A 358 -24.11 -1.99 10.74
N ASP A 359 -25.25 -1.93 10.06
CA ASP A 359 -26.36 -2.87 10.08
C ASP A 359 -26.36 -3.89 8.92
N LYS A 360 -25.48 -3.73 7.93
CA LYS A 360 -25.47 -4.59 6.73
C LYS A 360 -24.17 -5.41 6.62
N PRO A 361 -24.22 -6.56 5.94
CA PRO A 361 -23.02 -7.34 5.62
C PRO A 361 -21.99 -6.54 4.82
N VAL A 362 -20.73 -6.89 4.97
CA VAL A 362 -19.63 -6.41 4.14
C VAL A 362 -19.88 -6.80 2.68
N MET A 363 -19.64 -5.87 1.77
CA MET A 363 -19.69 -6.10 0.34
C MET A 363 -18.33 -5.79 -0.28
N LEU A 364 -17.62 -6.83 -0.73
CA LEU A 364 -16.29 -6.66 -1.30
C LEU A 364 -16.34 -5.82 -2.57
N ASN A 365 -15.52 -4.78 -2.62
CA ASN A 365 -15.44 -3.87 -3.75
C ASN A 365 -14.53 -4.44 -4.85
N THR A 366 -14.59 -3.91 -6.07
CA THR A 366 -13.80 -4.39 -7.21
C THR A 366 -12.29 -4.39 -6.94
N ILE A 367 -11.79 -3.39 -6.20
CA ILE A 367 -10.37 -3.23 -5.84
C ILE A 367 -9.87 -4.24 -4.79
N PHE A 368 -10.76 -5.01 -4.17
CA PHE A 368 -10.39 -6.09 -3.25
C PHE A 368 -9.69 -7.25 -3.98
N TYR A 369 -10.24 -7.65 -5.11
CA TYR A 369 -9.85 -8.88 -5.78
C TYR A 369 -8.41 -8.89 -6.33
N PRO A 370 -7.89 -7.83 -6.98
CA PRO A 370 -6.49 -7.82 -7.40
C PRO A 370 -5.55 -7.87 -6.19
N PHE A 371 -5.86 -7.17 -5.11
CA PHE A 371 -5.03 -7.25 -3.90
C PHE A 371 -5.04 -8.68 -3.32
N GLU A 372 -6.20 -9.32 -3.16
CA GLU A 372 -6.33 -10.71 -2.72
C GLU A 372 -5.54 -11.66 -3.64
N LEU A 373 -5.71 -11.53 -4.96
CA LEU A 373 -5.05 -12.38 -5.95
C LEU A 373 -3.53 -12.34 -5.78
N TYR A 374 -2.95 -11.14 -5.80
CA TYR A 374 -1.50 -10.96 -5.70
C TYR A 374 -0.96 -11.39 -4.34
N SER A 375 -1.58 -10.95 -3.24
CA SER A 375 -1.11 -11.30 -1.89
C SER A 375 -1.12 -12.80 -1.61
N ARG A 376 -2.01 -13.55 -2.26
CA ARG A 376 -2.15 -15.01 -2.07
C ARG A 376 -1.27 -15.83 -2.99
N THR A 377 -0.95 -15.32 -4.19
CA THR A 377 -0.30 -16.13 -5.22
C THR A 377 1.11 -15.69 -5.57
N CYS A 378 1.51 -14.46 -5.22
CA CYS A 378 2.84 -13.94 -5.49
C CYS A 378 3.92 -14.82 -4.85
N GLY A 379 4.89 -15.25 -5.66
CA GLY A 379 6.10 -15.97 -5.23
C GLY A 379 7.07 -15.05 -4.46
N GLN A 380 8.19 -15.62 -4.03
CA GLN A 380 9.19 -14.91 -3.23
C GLN A 380 10.25 -14.18 -4.05
N LEU A 381 10.41 -14.55 -5.32
CA LEU A 381 11.43 -13.98 -6.21
C LEU A 381 10.76 -13.24 -7.37
N SER A 382 11.15 -12.01 -7.63
CA SER A 382 10.75 -11.24 -8.81
C SER A 382 11.65 -11.57 -10.00
N LEU A 383 11.06 -11.79 -11.17
CA LEU A 383 11.77 -12.14 -12.40
C LEU A 383 11.75 -10.98 -13.40
N ASP A 384 12.83 -10.87 -14.17
CA ASP A 384 12.90 -10.00 -15.34
C ASP A 384 12.13 -10.64 -16.50
N VAL A 385 11.08 -9.97 -16.99
CA VAL A 385 10.18 -10.47 -18.01
C VAL A 385 10.27 -9.63 -19.26
N PHE A 386 10.42 -10.27 -20.40
CA PHE A 386 10.29 -9.62 -21.69
C PHE A 386 8.85 -9.72 -22.20
N CYS A 387 8.23 -8.58 -22.50
CA CYS A 387 6.93 -8.51 -23.14
C CYS A 387 7.03 -7.67 -24.42
N SER A 388 6.40 -8.15 -25.50
CA SER A 388 6.30 -7.41 -26.76
C SER A 388 4.98 -7.69 -27.43
N GLY A 389 4.47 -6.72 -28.19
CA GLY A 389 3.20 -6.84 -28.90
C GLY A 389 2.58 -5.49 -29.19
N ASP A 390 1.26 -5.46 -29.15
CA ASP A 390 0.48 -4.25 -29.38
C ASP A 390 0.79 -3.18 -28.31
N THR A 391 0.75 -1.93 -28.72
CA THR A 391 1.03 -0.77 -27.85
C THR A 391 -0.07 0.28 -27.99
N PHE A 392 -0.19 1.12 -26.99
CA PHE A 392 -1.05 2.30 -27.01
C PHE A 392 -0.29 3.54 -26.56
N SER A 393 -0.95 4.69 -26.63
CA SER A 393 -0.46 5.95 -26.07
C SER A 393 -1.52 6.50 -25.14
N GLY A 394 -1.09 7.11 -24.04
CA GLY A 394 -1.97 7.75 -23.07
C GLY A 394 -1.32 8.98 -22.47
N THR A 395 -2.14 9.88 -21.93
CA THR A 395 -1.68 11.09 -21.25
C THR A 395 -2.11 11.05 -19.79
N TYR A 396 -1.15 11.07 -18.88
CA TYR A 396 -1.40 11.13 -17.44
C TYR A 396 -0.79 12.42 -16.88
N LEU A 397 -1.58 13.20 -16.14
CA LEU A 397 -1.19 14.48 -15.52
C LEU A 397 -0.39 15.41 -16.47
N GLY A 398 -0.86 15.52 -17.73
CA GLY A 398 -0.25 16.38 -18.75
C GLY A 398 0.98 15.82 -19.44
N ARG A 399 1.48 14.65 -19.06
CA ARG A 399 2.59 13.95 -19.73
C ARG A 399 2.06 12.86 -20.65
N THR A 400 2.51 12.87 -21.91
CA THR A 400 2.14 11.85 -22.89
C THR A 400 3.18 10.75 -22.95
N TYR A 401 2.73 9.53 -22.79
CA TYR A 401 3.50 8.29 -22.89
C TYR A 401 3.11 7.57 -24.16
N ASN A 402 4.10 7.16 -24.95
CA ASN A 402 3.92 6.47 -26.21
C ASN A 402 4.55 5.09 -26.17
N GLY A 403 3.97 4.15 -26.91
CA GLY A 403 4.53 2.79 -26.99
C GLY A 403 4.35 1.98 -25.71
N ILE A 404 3.34 2.28 -24.88
CA ILE A 404 3.00 1.49 -23.71
C ILE A 404 2.52 0.13 -24.17
N CYS A 405 3.13 -0.95 -23.71
CA CYS A 405 2.66 -2.30 -24.02
C CYS A 405 1.23 -2.50 -23.51
N THR A 406 0.36 -3.03 -24.38
CA THR A 406 -1.04 -3.29 -24.01
C THR A 406 -1.16 -4.32 -22.88
N LEU A 407 -0.22 -5.26 -22.80
CA LEU A 407 -0.09 -6.18 -21.68
C LEU A 407 0.98 -5.67 -20.72
N ASP A 408 0.60 -5.30 -19.49
CA ASP A 408 1.54 -5.07 -18.41
C ASP A 408 1.78 -6.39 -17.67
N VAL A 409 3.04 -6.83 -17.61
CA VAL A 409 3.41 -8.18 -17.19
C VAL A 409 4.48 -8.15 -16.11
N THR A 410 4.29 -8.97 -15.07
CA THR A 410 5.35 -9.38 -14.14
C THR A 410 5.31 -10.87 -13.90
N ALA A 411 6.42 -11.44 -13.50
CA ALA A 411 6.47 -12.84 -13.09
C ALA A 411 7.19 -13.00 -11.76
N THR A 412 6.74 -13.97 -11.00
CA THR A 412 7.33 -14.32 -9.71
C THR A 412 7.55 -15.82 -9.60
N LEU A 413 8.58 -16.20 -8.85
CA LEU A 413 8.96 -17.58 -8.66
C LEU A 413 8.98 -17.89 -7.15
N ASP A 414 8.55 -19.07 -6.77
CA ASP A 414 8.69 -19.53 -5.40
C ASP A 414 10.16 -19.88 -5.06
N GLU A 415 10.50 -19.94 -3.77
CA GLU A 415 11.88 -20.27 -3.33
C GLU A 415 12.35 -21.66 -3.80
N SER A 416 11.41 -22.60 -3.95
CA SER A 416 11.74 -23.96 -4.46
C SER A 416 11.99 -23.97 -5.97
N ARG A 417 11.74 -22.86 -6.67
CA ARG A 417 11.84 -22.67 -8.12
C ARG A 417 10.99 -23.65 -8.94
N LYS A 418 9.87 -24.09 -8.38
CA LYS A 418 8.95 -25.04 -9.02
C LYS A 418 7.62 -24.41 -9.40
N GLN A 419 7.25 -23.31 -8.78
CA GLN A 419 6.01 -22.61 -9.09
C GLN A 419 6.30 -21.20 -9.61
N LEU A 420 5.93 -20.96 -10.85
CA LEU A 420 5.98 -19.68 -11.54
C LEU A 420 4.58 -19.06 -11.54
N VAL A 421 4.46 -17.80 -11.17
CA VAL A 421 3.22 -17.04 -11.32
C VAL A 421 3.45 -15.86 -12.25
N VAL A 422 2.68 -15.79 -13.33
CA VAL A 422 2.73 -14.70 -14.30
C VAL A 422 1.49 -13.83 -14.10
N PHE A 423 1.68 -12.59 -13.68
CA PHE A 423 0.62 -11.60 -13.56
C PHE A 423 0.56 -10.75 -14.82
N VAL A 424 -0.64 -10.64 -15.39
CA VAL A 424 -0.86 -9.89 -16.62
C VAL A 424 -2.08 -8.99 -16.47
N VAL A 425 -1.91 -7.72 -16.75
CA VAL A 425 -3.01 -6.76 -16.89
C VAL A 425 -3.19 -6.46 -18.37
N ASN A 426 -4.34 -6.87 -18.95
CA ASN A 426 -4.70 -6.45 -20.29
C ASN A 426 -5.32 -5.03 -20.22
N GLN A 427 -4.55 -4.05 -20.67
CA GLN A 427 -4.89 -2.64 -20.69
C GLN A 427 -5.70 -2.22 -21.92
N SER A 428 -6.12 -3.18 -22.77
CA SER A 428 -7.05 -2.89 -23.84
C SER A 428 -8.48 -2.91 -23.34
N LYS A 429 -9.23 -1.85 -23.63
CA LYS A 429 -10.64 -1.75 -23.29
C LYS A 429 -11.50 -2.81 -23.99
N ASP A 430 -11.22 -3.06 -25.27
CA ASP A 430 -12.15 -3.79 -26.14
C ASP A 430 -11.54 -5.07 -26.76
N ASN A 431 -10.21 -5.25 -26.72
CA ASN A 431 -9.54 -6.31 -27.44
C ASN A 431 -8.96 -7.39 -26.53
N ALA A 432 -9.29 -8.63 -26.83
CA ALA A 432 -8.61 -9.79 -26.28
C ALA A 432 -7.23 -9.94 -26.93
N MET A 433 -6.21 -10.33 -26.13
CA MET A 433 -4.83 -10.44 -26.57
C MET A 433 -4.37 -11.90 -26.63
N GLU A 434 -4.37 -12.49 -27.80
CA GLU A 434 -3.72 -13.78 -28.02
C GLU A 434 -2.22 -13.64 -27.90
N THR A 435 -1.60 -14.42 -26.99
CA THR A 435 -0.22 -14.24 -26.56
C THR A 435 0.50 -15.57 -26.44
N GLY A 436 1.67 -15.67 -27.07
CA GLY A 436 2.60 -16.77 -26.86
C GLY A 436 3.41 -16.55 -25.57
N ILE A 437 3.39 -17.53 -24.66
CA ILE A 437 4.12 -17.50 -23.41
C ILE A 437 5.20 -18.58 -23.45
N SER A 438 6.46 -18.23 -23.17
CA SER A 438 7.57 -19.16 -23.29
C SER A 438 8.59 -19.01 -22.16
N LEU A 439 9.21 -20.13 -21.78
CA LEU A 439 10.40 -20.18 -20.91
C LEU A 439 11.67 -20.27 -21.74
N THR A 440 12.71 -19.56 -21.32
CA THR A 440 14.06 -19.71 -21.91
C THR A 440 14.77 -20.96 -21.39
N VAL A 441 14.52 -21.30 -20.12
CA VAL A 441 15.07 -22.48 -19.42
C VAL A 441 13.95 -23.20 -18.72
N GLY A 442 13.98 -24.53 -18.69
CA GLY A 442 12.96 -25.39 -18.11
C GLY A 442 11.73 -25.58 -19.03
N GLU A 443 10.71 -26.20 -18.50
CA GLU A 443 9.45 -26.52 -19.20
C GLU A 443 8.26 -26.32 -18.26
N PHE A 444 7.13 -25.91 -18.82
CA PHE A 444 5.84 -25.95 -18.12
C PHE A 444 5.40 -27.39 -17.95
N THR A 445 4.96 -27.74 -16.75
CA THR A 445 4.54 -29.10 -16.41
C THR A 445 3.09 -29.11 -15.93
N GLY A 446 2.29 -30.01 -16.48
CA GLY A 446 0.94 -30.26 -15.97
C GLY A 446 -0.10 -29.22 -16.39
N GLU A 447 -0.96 -28.85 -15.48
CA GLU A 447 -2.11 -28.00 -15.69
C GLU A 447 -1.85 -26.61 -15.08
N ILE A 448 -2.05 -25.56 -15.88
CA ILE A 448 -1.95 -24.17 -15.44
C ILE A 448 -3.28 -23.73 -14.85
N LYS A 449 -3.26 -23.20 -13.64
CA LYS A 449 -4.40 -22.51 -13.07
C LYS A 449 -4.38 -21.05 -13.53
N ALA A 450 -5.43 -20.61 -14.23
CA ALA A 450 -5.64 -19.22 -14.59
C ALA A 450 -6.70 -18.61 -13.66
N SER A 451 -6.29 -17.65 -12.85
CA SER A 451 -7.17 -16.88 -11.97
C SER A 451 -7.40 -15.50 -12.58
N VAL A 452 -8.66 -15.20 -12.94
CA VAL A 452 -9.01 -14.03 -13.75
C VAL A 452 -9.99 -13.13 -13.00
N ILE A 453 -9.71 -11.84 -13.01
CA ILE A 453 -10.63 -10.78 -12.57
C ILE A 453 -11.08 -10.05 -13.82
N ASN A 454 -12.40 -10.06 -14.07
CA ASN A 454 -13.02 -9.41 -15.21
C ASN A 454 -14.49 -9.07 -14.90
N GLY A 455 -15.12 -8.33 -15.78
CA GLY A 455 -16.53 -7.93 -15.74
C GLY A 455 -17.07 -7.64 -17.14
N PRO A 456 -18.37 -7.30 -17.28
CA PRO A 456 -18.97 -7.06 -18.59
C PRO A 456 -18.45 -5.82 -19.31
N ASP A 457 -17.91 -4.85 -18.57
CA ASP A 457 -17.33 -3.61 -19.10
C ASP A 457 -16.43 -2.96 -18.04
N ILE A 458 -15.65 -1.95 -18.44
CA ILE A 458 -14.69 -1.24 -17.56
C ILE A 458 -15.35 -0.49 -16.39
N LYS A 459 -16.63 -0.13 -16.50
CA LYS A 459 -17.42 0.54 -15.45
C LYS A 459 -18.25 -0.43 -14.62
N ALA A 460 -18.01 -1.74 -14.77
CA ALA A 460 -18.64 -2.74 -13.93
C ALA A 460 -18.27 -2.51 -12.44
N GLU A 461 -19.27 -2.51 -11.58
CA GLU A 461 -19.16 -2.35 -10.13
C GLU A 461 -19.87 -3.46 -9.38
N ASN A 462 -19.48 -3.73 -8.16
CA ASN A 462 -20.22 -4.59 -7.25
C ASN A 462 -21.28 -3.78 -6.49
N THR A 463 -22.50 -4.30 -6.47
CA THR A 463 -23.67 -3.68 -5.80
C THR A 463 -24.35 -4.72 -4.92
N GLU A 464 -25.27 -4.29 -4.04
CA GLU A 464 -26.07 -5.24 -3.25
C GLU A 464 -26.86 -6.22 -4.11
N ALA A 465 -27.37 -5.77 -5.26
CA ALA A 465 -28.12 -6.62 -6.20
C ALA A 465 -27.19 -7.57 -7.00
N ALA A 466 -25.93 -7.21 -7.16
CA ALA A 466 -24.94 -7.97 -7.91
C ALA A 466 -23.56 -7.92 -7.24
N PRO A 467 -23.37 -8.55 -6.06
CA PRO A 467 -22.17 -8.38 -5.24
C PRO A 467 -20.91 -9.02 -5.82
N ASN A 468 -21.06 -9.89 -6.81
CA ASN A 468 -19.96 -10.62 -7.46
C ASN A 468 -19.91 -10.34 -8.98
N ARG A 469 -20.40 -9.18 -9.43
CA ARG A 469 -20.36 -8.80 -10.86
C ARG A 469 -18.93 -8.72 -11.38
N VAL A 470 -18.03 -8.22 -10.54
CA VAL A 470 -16.58 -8.32 -10.68
C VAL A 470 -16.06 -9.19 -9.54
N SER A 471 -15.44 -10.29 -9.88
CA SER A 471 -14.89 -11.24 -8.89
C SER A 471 -13.79 -12.09 -9.50
N LEU A 472 -13.04 -12.77 -8.65
CA LEU A 472 -12.02 -13.73 -9.07
C LEU A 472 -12.67 -15.02 -9.58
N LYS A 473 -12.27 -15.46 -10.77
CA LYS A 473 -12.73 -16.71 -11.40
C LYS A 473 -11.54 -17.57 -11.76
N ASP A 474 -11.58 -18.83 -11.37
CA ASP A 474 -10.53 -19.80 -11.65
C ASP A 474 -10.92 -20.66 -12.85
N THR A 475 -9.99 -20.83 -13.77
CA THR A 475 -10.07 -21.74 -14.90
C THR A 475 -8.78 -22.56 -15.01
N LYS A 476 -8.79 -23.58 -15.86
CA LYS A 476 -7.63 -24.46 -16.06
C LYS A 476 -7.26 -24.52 -17.54
N VAL A 477 -5.95 -24.43 -17.79
CA VAL A 477 -5.37 -24.51 -19.12
C VAL A 477 -4.33 -25.63 -19.15
N LYS A 478 -4.37 -26.47 -20.16
CA LYS A 478 -3.31 -27.48 -20.32
C LYS A 478 -2.13 -26.85 -21.04
N ALA A 479 -0.95 -26.98 -20.45
CA ALA A 479 0.29 -26.62 -21.09
C ALA A 479 1.35 -27.65 -20.77
N ALA A 480 2.19 -27.94 -21.75
CA ALA A 480 3.35 -28.81 -21.59
C ALA A 480 4.46 -28.35 -22.54
N GLY A 481 5.73 -28.50 -22.08
CA GLY A 481 6.88 -28.09 -22.86
C GLY A 481 7.27 -26.63 -22.63
N LYS A 482 8.02 -26.04 -23.58
CA LYS A 482 8.63 -24.72 -23.39
C LYS A 482 7.69 -23.53 -23.62
N SER A 483 6.53 -23.74 -24.22
CA SER A 483 5.61 -22.64 -24.56
C SER A 483 4.19 -23.10 -24.69
N PHE A 484 3.27 -22.14 -24.50
CA PHE A 484 1.83 -22.30 -24.77
C PHE A 484 1.23 -20.96 -25.19
N ASN A 485 0.04 -20.97 -25.75
CA ASN A 485 -0.72 -19.77 -26.05
C ASN A 485 -1.83 -19.58 -25.02
N TYR A 486 -2.07 -18.31 -24.66
CA TYR A 486 -3.18 -17.90 -23.82
C TYR A 486 -3.81 -16.63 -24.38
N THR A 487 -5.14 -16.51 -24.26
CA THR A 487 -5.87 -15.31 -24.67
C THR A 487 -6.30 -14.55 -23.44
N PHE A 488 -5.68 -13.38 -23.21
CA PHE A 488 -6.06 -12.47 -22.14
C PHE A 488 -7.30 -11.68 -22.57
N GLU A 489 -8.37 -11.83 -21.83
CA GLU A 489 -9.63 -11.13 -22.05
C GLU A 489 -9.42 -9.59 -22.02
N PRO A 490 -10.28 -8.78 -22.71
CA PRO A 490 -10.19 -7.31 -22.60
C PRO A 490 -10.33 -6.87 -21.16
N HIS A 491 -9.71 -5.76 -20.78
CA HIS A 491 -9.81 -5.10 -19.46
C HIS A 491 -9.78 -6.08 -18.27
N SER A 492 -8.82 -7.01 -18.28
CA SER A 492 -8.72 -8.07 -17.28
C SER A 492 -7.42 -8.08 -16.50
N VAL A 493 -7.46 -8.65 -15.29
CA VAL A 493 -6.28 -9.03 -14.52
C VAL A 493 -6.23 -10.55 -14.46
N THR A 494 -5.11 -11.14 -14.88
CA THR A 494 -4.92 -12.59 -14.90
C THR A 494 -3.67 -12.98 -14.16
N ALA A 495 -3.75 -13.98 -13.28
CA ALA A 495 -2.61 -14.70 -12.76
C ALA A 495 -2.58 -16.12 -13.34
N LEU A 496 -1.50 -16.45 -14.06
CA LEU A 496 -1.23 -17.79 -14.52
C LEU A 496 -0.28 -18.47 -13.52
N ILE A 497 -0.77 -19.47 -12.82
CA ILE A 497 -0.01 -20.23 -11.81
C ILE A 497 0.42 -21.52 -12.48
N CYS A 498 1.72 -21.66 -12.70
CA CYS A 498 2.34 -22.70 -13.51
C CYS A 498 3.34 -23.49 -12.67
N ASP A 499 3.29 -24.80 -12.76
CA ASP A 499 4.40 -25.64 -12.30
C ASP A 499 5.45 -25.72 -13.42
N ILE A 500 6.73 -25.62 -13.06
CA ILE A 500 7.87 -25.69 -13.97
C ILE A 500 8.91 -26.71 -13.50
N SER A 501 9.72 -27.21 -14.44
CA SER A 501 10.80 -28.21 -14.19
C SER A 501 12.18 -27.60 -14.34
#